data_1b157720f282cfe5ac51b6ee4dacfb57
#
_entry.id   1b157720f282cfe5ac51b6ee4dacfb57
#
_cell.length_a   1.000
_cell.length_b   1.000
_cell.length_c   1.000
_cell.angle_alpha   90.00
_cell.angle_beta   90.00
_cell.angle_gamma   90.00
#
_symmetry.space_group_name_H-M   'P 1'
#
loop_
_entity.id
_entity.type
_entity.pdbx_description
1 polymer ?
#
loop_
_entity_poly.entity_id
_entity_poly.type
_entity_poly.pdbx_seq_one_letter_code
_entity_poly.pdbx_strand_id
1 'polypeptide(L)'
;MYKMFNAVDQLILKIVELNQIVIHADSGNVLPLFLNISLACDYRVVADNTLFQNPCLEFGLVPKGGGAFFLTKRMGASKACELLLSEDDIRAEEALRLGLVDQVVPLNDLREAAMKKAEVYAGKPARSLRCIKRLISFSLKDLHEYLEFETHELTNMIGPFGKGLAEKKR
;
A
#
# COMPACT_ATOMS: atom_id res chain seq x y z
N MET A 1 -0.43 -11.80 16.88
CA MET A 1 0.12 -11.70 15.52
C MET A 1 -0.91 -12.07 14.45
N TYR A 2 -1.43 -13.29 14.35
CA TYR A 2 -2.47 -13.69 13.37
C TYR A 2 -3.69 -12.75 13.30
N LYS A 3 -4.23 -12.33 14.45
CA LYS A 3 -5.37 -11.40 14.48
C LYS A 3 -5.05 -10.06 13.80
N MET A 4 -3.81 -9.57 13.94
CA MET A 4 -3.36 -8.33 13.32
C MET A 4 -3.20 -8.52 11.79
N PHE A 5 -2.56 -9.61 11.36
CA PHE A 5 -2.41 -9.91 9.93
C PHE A 5 -3.77 -10.02 9.24
N ASN A 6 -4.68 -10.78 9.83
CA ASN A 6 -6.05 -10.91 9.31
C ASN A 6 -6.78 -9.56 9.26
N ALA A 7 -6.62 -8.70 10.26
CA ALA A 7 -7.24 -7.38 10.25
C ALA A 7 -6.71 -6.50 9.10
N VAL A 8 -5.41 -6.58 8.81
CA VAL A 8 -4.81 -5.88 7.65
C VAL A 8 -5.40 -6.42 6.35
N ASP A 9 -5.47 -7.73 6.17
CA ASP A 9 -6.03 -8.35 4.97
C ASP A 9 -7.48 -7.95 4.75
N GLN A 10 -8.30 -8.00 5.81
CA GLN A 10 -9.69 -7.58 5.75
C GLN A 10 -9.84 -6.10 5.40
N LEU A 11 -8.95 -5.23 5.90
CA LEU A 11 -8.94 -3.81 5.54
C LEU A 11 -8.64 -3.63 4.05
N ILE A 12 -7.59 -4.28 3.54
CA ILE A 12 -7.19 -4.21 2.13
C ILE A 12 -8.34 -4.68 1.23
N LEU A 13 -8.90 -5.85 1.50
CA LEU A 13 -10.02 -6.40 0.72
C LEU A 13 -11.22 -5.44 0.74
N LYS A 14 -11.56 -4.91 1.93
CA LYS A 14 -12.66 -3.96 2.06
C LYS A 14 -12.44 -2.68 1.26
N ILE A 15 -11.22 -2.12 1.23
CA ILE A 15 -10.90 -0.93 0.43
C ILE A 15 -11.13 -1.20 -1.06
N VAL A 16 -10.64 -2.34 -1.56
CA VAL A 16 -10.78 -2.73 -2.97
C VAL A 16 -12.23 -2.99 -3.35
N GLU A 17 -13.03 -3.58 -2.45
CA GLU A 17 -14.44 -3.95 -2.67
C GLU A 17 -15.42 -2.80 -2.45
N LEU A 18 -15.02 -1.71 -1.79
CA LEU A 18 -15.89 -0.54 -1.59
C LEU A 18 -16.44 -0.04 -2.93
N ASN A 19 -17.73 0.28 -2.93
CA ASN A 19 -18.37 0.90 -4.11
C ASN A 19 -17.98 2.38 -4.31
N GLN A 20 -17.45 3.02 -3.26
CA GLN A 20 -16.97 4.39 -3.25
C GLN A 20 -15.52 4.47 -3.73
N ILE A 21 -15.16 5.61 -4.32
CA ILE A 21 -13.75 5.93 -4.57
C ILE A 21 -13.08 6.26 -3.24
N VAL A 22 -11.95 5.63 -2.97
CA VAL A 22 -11.15 5.83 -1.77
C VAL A 22 -9.93 6.67 -2.13
N ILE A 23 -9.78 7.80 -1.46
CA ILE A 23 -8.62 8.69 -1.59
C ILE A 23 -7.78 8.53 -0.33
N HIS A 24 -6.50 8.28 -0.51
CA HIS A 24 -5.51 8.19 0.56
C HIS A 24 -4.63 9.44 0.58
N ALA A 25 -4.30 9.94 1.78
CA ALA A 25 -3.43 11.10 1.94
C ALA A 25 -2.39 10.82 3.04
N ASP A 26 -1.10 11.01 2.73
CA ASP A 26 0.03 10.79 3.64
C ASP A 26 0.96 11.99 3.69
N SER A 27 1.70 12.11 4.81
CA SER A 27 2.77 13.07 5.00
C SER A 27 3.83 12.56 5.99
N GLY A 28 5.05 13.08 5.88
CA GLY A 28 6.17 12.69 6.76
C GLY A 28 6.61 11.25 6.54
N ASN A 29 7.07 10.57 7.59
CA ASN A 29 7.58 9.20 7.49
C ASN A 29 6.44 8.19 7.44
N VAL A 30 6.35 7.44 6.35
CA VAL A 30 5.32 6.45 6.08
C VAL A 30 5.92 5.05 6.13
N LEU A 31 5.48 4.23 7.08
CA LEU A 31 5.91 2.84 7.22
C LEU A 31 5.38 1.98 6.06
N PRO A 32 6.05 0.86 5.71
CA PRO A 32 5.67 0.00 4.59
C PRO A 32 4.21 -0.45 4.59
N LEU A 33 3.65 -0.74 5.75
CA LEU A 33 2.25 -1.13 5.87
C LEU A 33 1.29 -0.04 5.37
N PHE A 34 1.55 1.23 5.68
CA PHE A 34 0.70 2.33 5.23
C PHE A 34 0.84 2.60 3.73
N LEU A 35 2.07 2.47 3.16
CA LEU A 35 2.23 2.46 1.71
C LEU A 35 1.38 1.35 1.08
N ASN A 36 1.43 0.12 1.60
CA ASN A 36 0.68 -1.01 1.06
C ASN A 36 -0.85 -0.80 1.14
N ILE A 37 -1.35 -0.22 2.25
CA ILE A 37 -2.75 0.20 2.37
C ILE A 37 -3.09 1.27 1.31
N SER A 38 -2.21 2.24 1.10
CA SER A 38 -2.42 3.29 0.10
C SER A 38 -2.51 2.73 -1.31
N LEU A 39 -1.71 1.70 -1.63
CA LEU A 39 -1.74 1.03 -2.93
C LEU A 39 -3.07 0.32 -3.24
N ALA A 40 -3.83 -0.06 -2.21
CA ALA A 40 -5.19 -0.60 -2.35
C ALA A 40 -6.24 0.48 -2.62
N CYS A 41 -5.93 1.76 -2.37
CA CYS A 41 -6.84 2.89 -2.60
C CYS A 41 -6.89 3.27 -4.09
N ASP A 42 -7.94 4.00 -4.49
CA ASP A 42 -8.15 4.40 -5.88
C ASP A 42 -7.31 5.62 -6.27
N TYR A 43 -7.02 6.51 -5.32
CA TYR A 43 -6.20 7.72 -5.54
C TYR A 43 -5.35 8.03 -4.30
N ARG A 44 -4.13 8.49 -4.53
CA ARG A 44 -3.13 8.81 -3.50
C ARG A 44 -2.59 10.21 -3.72
N VAL A 45 -2.75 11.08 -2.74
CA VAL A 45 -2.10 12.39 -2.69
C VAL A 45 -1.17 12.42 -1.49
N VAL A 46 0.04 12.90 -1.66
CA VAL A 46 1.01 12.98 -0.57
C VAL A 46 1.63 14.36 -0.47
N ALA A 47 2.10 14.70 0.71
CA ALA A 47 2.85 15.92 0.91
C ALA A 47 4.27 15.79 0.33
N ASP A 48 4.88 16.93 -0.03
CA ASP A 48 6.25 17.03 -0.55
C ASP A 48 7.31 16.52 0.44
N ASN A 49 7.00 16.53 1.74
CA ASN A 49 7.85 16.01 2.81
C ASN A 49 7.66 14.51 3.08
N THR A 50 6.89 13.79 2.26
CA THR A 50 6.62 12.36 2.46
C THR A 50 7.86 11.52 2.13
N LEU A 51 8.18 10.59 3.05
CA LEU A 51 9.23 9.60 2.91
C LEU A 51 8.65 8.22 3.19
N PHE A 52 8.54 7.39 2.17
CA PHE A 52 8.13 6.00 2.32
C PHE A 52 9.34 5.18 2.73
N GLN A 53 9.31 4.65 3.95
CA GLN A 53 10.38 3.84 4.50
C GLN A 53 10.31 2.40 3.97
N ASN A 54 11.46 1.78 3.73
CA ASN A 54 11.55 0.40 3.22
C ASN A 54 12.48 -0.50 4.06
N PRO A 55 12.29 -0.60 5.39
CA PRO A 55 13.18 -1.35 6.27
C PRO A 55 12.84 -2.85 6.37
N CYS A 56 12.02 -3.41 5.50
CA CYS A 56 11.50 -4.78 5.67
C CYS A 56 12.63 -5.80 5.74
N LEU A 57 13.59 -5.74 4.84
CA LEU A 57 14.72 -6.69 4.81
C LEU A 57 15.69 -6.48 5.96
N GLU A 58 15.95 -5.22 6.36
CA GLU A 58 16.77 -4.89 7.53
C GLU A 58 16.25 -5.60 8.79
N PHE A 59 14.93 -5.70 8.94
CA PHE A 59 14.29 -6.42 10.04
C PHE A 59 14.07 -7.92 9.76
N GLY A 60 14.53 -8.43 8.62
CA GLY A 60 14.29 -9.81 8.22
C GLY A 60 12.80 -10.10 8.02
N LEU A 61 12.04 -9.15 7.50
CA LEU A 61 10.60 -9.26 7.25
C LEU A 61 10.30 -9.09 5.77
N VAL A 62 9.12 -9.52 5.37
CA VAL A 62 8.54 -9.24 4.06
C VAL A 62 7.36 -8.27 4.19
N PRO A 63 7.02 -7.51 3.14
CA PRO A 63 5.88 -6.60 3.16
C PRO A 63 4.58 -7.33 3.50
N LYS A 64 3.72 -6.72 4.36
CA LYS A 64 2.39 -7.22 4.69
C LYS A 64 1.32 -6.28 4.12
N GLY A 65 0.20 -6.85 3.65
CA GLY A 65 -0.92 -6.08 3.11
C GLY A 65 -0.90 -5.95 1.59
N GLY A 66 -0.37 -6.96 0.89
CA GLY A 66 -0.39 -7.02 -0.56
C GLY A 66 0.64 -6.13 -1.25
N GLY A 67 1.68 -5.68 -0.54
CA GLY A 67 2.69 -4.77 -1.10
C GLY A 67 3.28 -5.27 -2.40
N ALA A 68 3.85 -6.48 -2.40
CA ALA A 68 4.45 -7.05 -3.60
C ALA A 68 3.42 -7.32 -4.72
N PHE A 69 2.18 -7.67 -4.36
CA PHE A 69 1.10 -7.85 -5.33
C PHE A 69 0.78 -6.54 -6.07
N PHE A 70 0.53 -5.46 -5.34
CA PHE A 70 0.20 -4.18 -5.94
C PHE A 70 1.37 -3.57 -6.72
N LEU A 71 2.59 -3.64 -6.19
CA LEU A 71 3.78 -3.17 -6.87
C LEU A 71 3.99 -3.90 -8.19
N THR A 72 3.86 -5.23 -8.19
CA THR A 72 3.97 -6.05 -9.41
C THR A 72 2.92 -5.67 -10.46
N LYS A 73 1.67 -5.40 -10.03
CA LYS A 73 0.60 -4.96 -10.93
C LYS A 73 0.84 -3.55 -11.50
N ARG A 74 1.49 -2.66 -10.75
CA ARG A 74 1.74 -1.27 -11.16
C ARG A 74 2.95 -1.10 -12.06
N MET A 75 4.05 -1.76 -11.73
CA MET A 75 5.34 -1.50 -12.39
C MET A 75 6.00 -2.76 -12.98
N GLY A 76 5.33 -3.91 -12.92
CA GLY A 76 5.88 -5.19 -13.37
C GLY A 76 6.81 -5.83 -12.34
N ALA A 77 7.03 -7.16 -12.50
CA ALA A 77 7.75 -7.96 -11.51
C ALA A 77 9.21 -7.52 -11.32
N SER A 78 9.91 -7.17 -12.41
CA SER A 78 11.32 -6.79 -12.36
C SER A 78 11.53 -5.53 -11.51
N LYS A 79 10.74 -4.48 -11.75
CA LYS A 79 10.87 -3.21 -11.03
C LYS A 79 10.37 -3.34 -9.58
N ALA A 80 9.32 -4.09 -9.35
CA ALA A 80 8.83 -4.40 -8.00
C ALA A 80 9.88 -5.16 -7.18
N CYS A 81 10.57 -6.12 -7.79
CA CYS A 81 11.65 -6.87 -7.16
C CYS A 81 12.82 -5.94 -6.80
N GLU A 82 13.27 -5.11 -7.74
CA GLU A 82 14.32 -4.11 -7.51
C GLU A 82 13.98 -3.21 -6.31
N LEU A 83 12.76 -2.66 -6.28
CA LEU A 83 12.31 -1.78 -5.23
C LEU A 83 12.26 -2.47 -3.86
N LEU A 84 11.70 -3.69 -3.81
CA LEU A 84 11.56 -4.44 -2.55
C LEU A 84 12.89 -4.92 -1.98
N LEU A 85 13.91 -5.10 -2.84
CA LEU A 85 15.24 -5.58 -2.45
C LEU A 85 16.26 -4.45 -2.24
N SER A 86 15.96 -3.19 -2.63
CA SER A 86 16.91 -2.08 -2.50
C SER A 86 17.09 -1.60 -1.05
N GLU A 87 16.07 -1.80 -0.20
CA GLU A 87 16.01 -1.22 1.16
C GLU A 87 16.04 0.32 1.19
N ASP A 88 16.03 0.98 0.03
CA ASP A 88 16.07 2.43 -0.07
C ASP A 88 14.71 3.05 0.27
N ASP A 89 14.74 4.13 1.05
CA ASP A 89 13.57 4.97 1.29
C ASP A 89 13.19 5.74 0.02
N ILE A 90 11.89 5.91 -0.23
CA ILE A 90 11.35 6.54 -1.44
C ILE A 90 10.77 7.90 -1.08
N ARG A 91 11.33 8.98 -1.65
CA ARG A 91 10.79 10.34 -1.49
C ARG A 91 9.53 10.53 -2.33
N ALA A 92 8.72 11.53 -1.94
CA ALA A 92 7.44 11.86 -2.60
C ALA A 92 7.57 11.98 -4.13
N GLU A 93 8.54 12.73 -4.62
CA GLU A 93 8.77 12.92 -6.06
C GLU A 93 9.17 11.66 -6.79
N GLU A 94 9.96 10.80 -6.14
CA GLU A 94 10.31 9.47 -6.66
C GLU A 94 9.08 8.57 -6.72
N ALA A 95 8.27 8.57 -5.66
CA ALA A 95 7.02 7.81 -5.60
C ALA A 95 6.05 8.23 -6.72
N LEU A 96 6.00 9.53 -7.06
CA LEU A 96 5.22 10.04 -8.18
C LEU A 96 5.77 9.52 -9.52
N ARG A 97 7.08 9.56 -9.72
CA ARG A 97 7.72 9.04 -10.95
C ARG A 97 7.52 7.53 -11.13
N LEU A 98 7.52 6.79 -10.04
CA LEU A 98 7.29 5.35 -10.01
C LEU A 98 5.80 4.96 -10.14
N GLY A 99 4.87 5.94 -10.09
CA GLY A 99 3.43 5.69 -10.10
C GLY A 99 2.89 5.09 -8.80
N LEU A 100 3.63 5.21 -7.69
CA LEU A 100 3.18 4.78 -6.36
C LEU A 100 2.15 5.73 -5.80
N VAL A 101 2.28 7.02 -6.12
CA VAL A 101 1.31 8.08 -5.76
C VAL A 101 0.85 8.81 -7.02
N ASP A 102 -0.30 9.48 -6.92
CA ASP A 102 -0.94 10.13 -8.07
C ASP A 102 -0.75 11.66 -8.07
N GLN A 103 -0.40 12.22 -6.90
CA GLN A 103 -0.17 13.67 -6.75
C GLN A 103 0.75 13.95 -5.56
N VAL A 104 1.65 14.92 -5.72
CA VAL A 104 2.46 15.52 -4.66
C VAL A 104 2.07 16.99 -4.53
N VAL A 105 1.92 17.46 -3.29
CA VAL A 105 1.55 18.85 -2.97
C VAL A 105 2.34 19.35 -1.76
N PRO A 106 2.46 20.66 -1.54
CA PRO A 106 3.00 21.20 -0.30
C PRO A 106 2.23 20.66 0.91
N LEU A 107 2.91 20.41 2.03
CA LEU A 107 2.30 19.83 3.24
C LEU A 107 1.04 20.59 3.68
N ASN A 108 1.06 21.91 3.64
CA ASN A 108 -0.06 22.74 4.05
C ASN A 108 -1.31 22.58 3.14
N ASP A 109 -1.11 22.15 1.90
CA ASP A 109 -2.19 22.01 0.90
C ASP A 109 -2.75 20.59 0.83
N LEU A 110 -2.15 19.62 1.55
CA LEU A 110 -2.48 18.19 1.46
C LEU A 110 -3.97 17.92 1.69
N ARG A 111 -4.53 18.46 2.75
CA ARG A 111 -5.95 18.28 3.08
C ARG A 111 -6.87 18.87 2.02
N GLU A 112 -6.57 20.09 1.56
CA GLU A 112 -7.35 20.75 0.54
C GLU A 112 -7.30 20.00 -0.79
N ALA A 113 -6.13 19.54 -1.21
CA ALA A 113 -5.93 18.75 -2.42
C ALA A 113 -6.73 17.43 -2.38
N ALA A 114 -6.69 16.71 -1.25
CA ALA A 114 -7.47 15.49 -1.06
C ALA A 114 -8.98 15.75 -1.13
N MET A 115 -9.48 16.78 -0.44
CA MET A 115 -10.88 17.17 -0.44
C MET A 115 -11.36 17.62 -1.82
N LYS A 116 -10.59 18.46 -2.51
CA LYS A 116 -10.88 18.89 -3.89
C LYS A 116 -10.99 17.70 -4.84
N LYS A 117 -10.10 16.70 -4.70
CA LYS A 117 -10.19 15.47 -5.49
C LYS A 117 -11.45 14.68 -5.17
N ALA A 118 -11.83 14.58 -3.90
CA ALA A 118 -13.07 13.92 -3.48
C ALA A 118 -14.30 14.61 -4.07
N GLU A 119 -14.36 15.94 -4.05
CA GLU A 119 -15.44 16.73 -4.65
C GLU A 119 -15.56 16.49 -6.16
N VAL A 120 -14.41 16.43 -6.88
CA VAL A 120 -14.38 16.11 -8.31
C VAL A 120 -15.03 14.76 -8.59
N TYR A 121 -14.74 13.74 -7.76
CA TYR A 121 -15.36 12.43 -7.93
C TYR A 121 -16.81 12.42 -7.46
N ALA A 122 -17.15 13.12 -6.39
CA ALA A 122 -18.53 13.24 -5.90
C ALA A 122 -19.48 13.88 -6.93
N GLY A 123 -18.96 14.77 -7.78
CA GLY A 123 -19.68 15.38 -8.89
C GLY A 123 -19.92 14.45 -10.10
N LYS A 124 -19.40 13.22 -10.10
CA LYS A 124 -19.56 12.24 -11.18
C LYS A 124 -20.74 11.30 -10.90
N PRO A 125 -21.37 10.70 -11.93
CA PRO A 125 -22.43 9.72 -11.73
C PRO A 125 -21.95 8.52 -10.90
N ALA A 126 -22.48 8.34 -9.70
CA ALA A 126 -22.05 7.33 -8.74
C ALA A 126 -22.09 5.90 -9.31
N ARG A 127 -23.11 5.59 -10.15
CA ARG A 127 -23.22 4.29 -10.81
C ARG A 127 -22.05 4.02 -11.76
N SER A 128 -21.63 5.05 -12.53
CA SER A 128 -20.51 4.94 -13.47
C SER A 128 -19.19 4.76 -12.73
N LEU A 129 -18.94 5.54 -11.66
CA LEU A 129 -17.75 5.39 -10.83
C LEU A 129 -17.63 3.98 -10.24
N ARG A 130 -18.74 3.47 -9.68
CA ARG A 130 -18.80 2.09 -9.18
C ARG A 130 -18.46 1.05 -10.25
N CYS A 131 -19.06 1.17 -11.43
CA CYS A 131 -18.79 0.25 -12.53
C CYS A 131 -17.33 0.31 -12.98
N ILE A 132 -16.76 1.50 -13.14
CA ILE A 132 -15.36 1.68 -13.50
C ILE A 132 -14.45 1.05 -12.46
N LYS A 133 -14.67 1.34 -11.17
CA LYS A 133 -13.88 0.72 -10.08
C LYS A 133 -13.93 -0.79 -10.14
N ARG A 134 -15.11 -1.39 -10.31
CA ARG A 134 -15.28 -2.85 -10.44
C ARG A 134 -14.55 -3.43 -11.64
N LEU A 135 -14.55 -2.74 -12.79
CA LEU A 135 -13.82 -3.17 -13.98
C LEU A 135 -12.31 -3.16 -13.74
N ILE A 136 -11.79 -2.12 -13.07
CA ILE A 136 -10.37 -2.03 -12.69
C ILE A 136 -10.04 -3.12 -11.65
N SER A 137 -10.86 -3.28 -10.63
CA SER A 137 -10.66 -4.26 -9.56
C SER A 137 -10.78 -5.72 -10.05
N PHE A 138 -11.35 -5.97 -11.22
CA PHE A 138 -11.38 -7.31 -11.82
C PHE A 138 -9.96 -7.89 -12.01
N SER A 139 -8.98 -7.04 -12.27
CA SER A 139 -7.57 -7.45 -12.37
C SER A 139 -6.97 -7.90 -11.03
N LEU A 140 -7.66 -7.64 -9.91
CA LEU A 140 -7.25 -7.96 -8.54
C LEU A 140 -7.98 -9.22 -7.99
N LYS A 141 -8.62 -10.02 -8.87
CA LYS A 141 -9.38 -11.21 -8.48
C LYS A 141 -8.60 -12.21 -7.62
N ASP A 142 -7.29 -12.28 -7.83
CA ASP A 142 -6.40 -13.20 -7.12
C ASP A 142 -5.86 -12.60 -5.79
N LEU A 143 -6.30 -11.40 -5.42
CA LEU A 143 -5.79 -10.68 -4.24
C LEU A 143 -6.07 -11.44 -2.94
N HIS A 144 -7.24 -12.05 -2.82
CA HIS A 144 -7.60 -12.79 -1.60
C HIS A 144 -6.65 -13.98 -1.39
N GLU A 145 -6.46 -14.79 -2.41
CA GLU A 145 -5.55 -15.94 -2.39
C GLU A 145 -4.09 -15.50 -2.12
N TYR A 146 -3.69 -14.37 -2.74
CA TYR A 146 -2.38 -13.79 -2.50
C TYR A 146 -2.17 -13.36 -1.03
N LEU A 147 -3.14 -12.71 -0.40
CA LEU A 147 -3.03 -12.28 1.00
C LEU A 147 -2.97 -13.47 1.98
N GLU A 148 -3.67 -14.55 1.68
CA GLU A 148 -3.55 -15.81 2.42
C GLU A 148 -2.14 -16.41 2.29
N PHE A 149 -1.60 -16.47 1.07
CA PHE A 149 -0.23 -16.91 0.80
C PHE A 149 0.80 -16.03 1.52
N GLU A 150 0.69 -14.70 1.41
CA GLU A 150 1.56 -13.74 2.11
C GLU A 150 1.54 -13.95 3.63
N THR A 151 0.35 -14.17 4.21
CA THR A 151 0.20 -14.46 5.64
C THR A 151 0.88 -15.77 6.03
N HIS A 152 0.78 -16.80 5.18
CA HIS A 152 1.46 -18.08 5.38
C HIS A 152 2.98 -17.92 5.39
N GLU A 153 3.54 -17.24 4.38
CA GLU A 153 4.97 -16.97 4.28
C GLU A 153 5.50 -16.20 5.49
N LEU A 154 4.83 -15.10 5.87
CA LEU A 154 5.19 -14.32 7.07
C LEU A 154 5.17 -15.17 8.34
N THR A 155 4.18 -16.04 8.48
CA THR A 155 4.05 -16.90 9.64
C THR A 155 5.17 -17.91 9.72
N ASN A 156 5.53 -18.52 8.58
CA ASN A 156 6.63 -19.47 8.50
C ASN A 156 7.98 -18.80 8.84
N MET A 157 8.17 -17.54 8.41
CA MET A 157 9.38 -16.79 8.75
C MET A 157 9.46 -16.46 10.25
N ILE A 158 8.38 -16.04 10.87
CA ILE A 158 8.37 -15.56 12.26
C ILE A 158 8.27 -16.72 13.25
N GLY A 159 7.61 -17.82 12.89
CA GLY A 159 7.30 -18.94 13.77
C GLY A 159 8.53 -19.61 14.44
N PRO A 160 9.63 -19.89 13.74
CA PRO A 160 10.90 -20.37 14.33
C PRO A 160 11.74 -19.29 14.95
N PHE A 161 11.66 -18.04 14.48
CA PHE A 161 12.57 -16.93 14.81
C PHE A 161 12.06 -16.01 15.93
N GLY A 162 10.82 -16.14 16.36
CA GLY A 162 10.34 -15.39 17.55
C GLY A 162 11.17 -15.67 18.82
N LYS A 163 11.95 -16.75 18.82
CA LYS A 163 12.93 -17.07 19.88
C LYS A 163 14.32 -16.45 19.60
N GLY A 164 14.72 -16.23 18.35
CA GLY A 164 16.08 -15.77 17.98
C GLY A 164 16.26 -14.24 17.96
N LEU A 165 15.23 -13.46 17.76
CA LEU A 165 15.31 -11.97 17.84
C LEU A 165 15.48 -11.47 19.29
N ALA A 166 15.09 -12.27 20.27
CA ALA A 166 15.32 -11.98 21.69
C ALA A 166 16.79 -12.26 22.13
N GLU A 167 17.52 -13.10 21.41
CA GLU A 167 18.90 -13.49 21.77
C GLU A 167 19.99 -12.60 21.15
N LYS A 168 19.70 -11.84 20.08
CA LYS A 168 20.67 -10.90 19.45
C LYS A 168 20.76 -9.52 20.12
N LYS A 169 20.00 -9.28 21.20
CA LYS A 169 20.08 -8.05 22.02
C LYS A 169 20.74 -8.28 23.41
N ARG A 170 21.60 -9.30 23.52
CA ARG A 170 22.49 -9.44 24.68
C ARG A 170 23.93 -9.29 24.29
#